data_d23bc42b1f7a1a8377b300c67df8bab6
#
_entry.id   d23bc42b1f7a1a8377b300c67df8bab6
#
_cell.length_a   1.000
_cell.length_b   1.000
_cell.length_c   1.000
_cell.angle_alpha   90.00
_cell.angle_beta   90.00
_cell.angle_gamma   90.00
#
_symmetry.space_group_name_H-M   'P 1'
#
loop_
_entity.id
_entity.type
_entity.pdbx_description
1 polymer ?
#
loop_
_entity_poly.entity_id
_entity_poly.type
_entity_poly.pdbx_seq_one_letter_code
_entity_poly.pdbx_strand_id
1 'polypeptide(L)'
;INHDHLHLTTILSSGAKLSSSLFKRIAETFQHANIIEFFGTSEASFISYNINRKASVDSVGYIFQNVTIGLEEKDKNHIGLLNVKNNMIFSGYVNQSVVLPETWIKTGDYAYIKDNQLYLVSRQNERLIIGSKNVYPQVIEQMIKNMDGVEEAMVIGEPHPRFGEIAVLLYT
;
A
#
# COMPACT_ATOMS: atom_id res chain seq x y z
N ILE A 1 -32.40 -4.89 -2.64
CA ILE A 1 -32.47 -3.42 -2.76
C ILE A 1 -32.39 -3.13 -4.24
N ASN A 2 -33.41 -2.49 -4.82
CA ASN A 2 -33.40 -2.10 -6.22
C ASN A 2 -32.50 -0.86 -6.36
N HIS A 3 -31.40 -0.97 -7.12
CA HIS A 3 -30.41 0.10 -7.32
C HIS A 3 -30.63 0.90 -8.61
N ASP A 4 -31.76 0.72 -9.29
CA ASP A 4 -32.06 1.31 -10.60
C ASP A 4 -32.06 2.85 -10.62
N HIS A 5 -32.00 3.51 -9.46
CA HIS A 5 -32.00 4.97 -9.32
C HIS A 5 -30.63 5.58 -8.99
N LEU A 6 -29.57 4.77 -8.88
CA LEU A 6 -28.24 5.26 -8.54
C LEU A 6 -27.42 5.50 -9.81
N HIS A 7 -27.42 6.74 -10.29
CA HIS A 7 -26.61 7.20 -11.42
C HIS A 7 -25.17 7.52 -10.99
N LEU A 8 -24.49 6.57 -10.32
CA LEU A 8 -23.09 6.73 -9.96
C LEU A 8 -22.20 6.56 -11.19
N THR A 9 -21.39 7.55 -11.48
CA THR A 9 -20.39 7.51 -12.56
C THR A 9 -19.00 7.18 -12.06
N THR A 10 -18.75 7.39 -10.76
CA THR A 10 -17.43 7.18 -10.15
C THR A 10 -17.59 6.72 -8.71
N ILE A 11 -16.80 5.73 -8.34
CA ILE A 11 -16.66 5.22 -6.97
C ILE A 11 -15.19 5.30 -6.59
N LEU A 12 -14.90 5.98 -5.48
CA LEU A 12 -13.54 6.13 -4.96
C LEU A 12 -13.34 5.19 -3.76
N SER A 13 -12.22 4.49 -3.72
CA SER A 13 -11.83 3.62 -2.62
C SER A 13 -10.38 3.91 -2.20
N SER A 14 -10.16 4.02 -0.89
CA SER A 14 -8.84 4.26 -0.30
C SER A 14 -8.77 3.76 1.14
N GLY A 15 -7.60 3.84 1.77
CA GLY A 15 -7.35 3.45 3.17
C GLY A 15 -6.97 1.99 3.34
N ALA A 16 -7.50 1.11 2.49
CA ALA A 16 -7.10 -0.30 2.40
C ALA A 16 -7.30 -0.78 0.96
N LYS A 17 -6.61 -1.84 0.58
CA LYS A 17 -6.79 -2.45 -0.73
C LYS A 17 -8.18 -3.08 -0.82
N LEU A 18 -8.92 -2.75 -1.86
CA LEU A 18 -10.24 -3.31 -2.12
C LEU A 18 -10.13 -4.81 -2.45
N SER A 19 -10.82 -5.67 -1.73
CA SER A 19 -10.78 -7.12 -2.00
C SER A 19 -11.36 -7.45 -3.38
N SER A 20 -10.91 -8.55 -3.98
CA SER A 20 -11.40 -8.96 -5.31
C SER A 20 -12.89 -9.26 -5.32
N SER A 21 -13.41 -9.84 -4.24
CA SER A 21 -14.83 -10.14 -4.07
C SER A 21 -15.68 -8.85 -3.97
N LEU A 22 -15.20 -7.88 -3.17
CA LEU A 22 -15.91 -6.60 -3.02
C LEU A 22 -15.86 -5.78 -4.31
N PHE A 23 -14.69 -5.73 -4.99
CA PHE A 23 -14.58 -5.07 -6.28
C PHE A 23 -15.58 -5.65 -7.29
N LYS A 24 -15.66 -6.98 -7.40
CA LYS A 24 -16.59 -7.66 -8.32
C LYS A 24 -18.04 -7.30 -8.00
N ARG A 25 -18.45 -7.35 -6.73
CA ARG A 25 -19.80 -6.96 -6.30
C ARG A 25 -20.14 -5.51 -6.64
N ILE A 26 -19.19 -4.58 -6.43
CA ILE A 26 -19.37 -3.16 -6.79
C ILE A 26 -19.53 -3.03 -8.30
N ALA A 27 -18.67 -3.67 -9.09
CA ALA A 27 -18.71 -3.61 -10.56
C ALA A 27 -20.02 -4.22 -11.14
N GLU A 28 -20.53 -5.27 -10.54
CA GLU A 28 -21.81 -5.88 -10.92
C GLU A 28 -23.02 -4.99 -10.56
N THR A 29 -22.93 -4.30 -9.41
CA THR A 29 -24.01 -3.42 -8.94
C THR A 29 -24.04 -2.08 -9.70
N PHE A 30 -22.87 -1.52 -10.02
CA PHE A 30 -22.72 -0.21 -10.64
C PHE A 30 -21.99 -0.31 -11.98
N GLN A 31 -22.59 -0.98 -12.95
CA GLN A 31 -21.98 -1.37 -14.23
C GLN A 31 -21.42 -0.22 -15.07
N HIS A 32 -21.92 1.00 -14.86
CA HIS A 32 -21.48 2.19 -15.59
C HIS A 32 -20.50 3.07 -14.81
N ALA A 33 -20.20 2.72 -13.55
CA ALA A 33 -19.31 3.50 -12.71
C ALA A 33 -17.83 3.10 -12.91
N ASN A 34 -16.96 4.08 -12.96
CA ASN A 34 -15.53 3.85 -12.81
C ASN A 34 -15.20 3.61 -11.33
N ILE A 35 -14.55 2.51 -11.02
CA ILE A 35 -14.05 2.20 -9.68
C ILE A 35 -12.59 2.63 -9.65
N ILE A 36 -12.28 3.62 -8.83
CA ILE A 36 -10.94 4.18 -8.67
C ILE A 36 -10.44 3.87 -7.27
N GLU A 37 -9.45 2.99 -7.20
CA GLU A 37 -8.66 2.79 -5.99
C GLU A 37 -7.50 3.77 -6.02
N PHE A 38 -7.18 4.40 -4.90
CA PHE A 38 -6.00 5.25 -4.81
C PHE A 38 -5.25 5.03 -3.50
N PHE A 39 -3.94 5.18 -3.58
CA PHE A 39 -3.05 5.19 -2.44
C PHE A 39 -2.54 6.61 -2.19
N GLY A 40 -2.46 6.97 -0.91
CA GLY A 40 -1.93 8.24 -0.47
C GLY A 40 -1.79 8.27 1.05
N THR A 41 -1.21 9.34 1.56
CA THR A 41 -1.10 9.61 3.00
C THR A 41 -1.67 10.99 3.32
N SER A 42 -1.97 11.23 4.59
CA SER A 42 -2.45 12.55 5.02
C SER A 42 -1.43 13.65 4.74
N GLU A 43 -0.13 13.31 4.78
CA GLU A 43 0.98 14.22 4.57
C GLU A 43 1.29 14.47 3.10
N ALA A 44 1.21 13.43 2.26
CA ALA A 44 1.61 13.48 0.85
C ALA A 44 0.42 13.51 -0.12
N SER A 45 -0.82 13.47 0.38
CA SER A 45 -2.03 13.41 -0.44
C SER A 45 -2.04 12.22 -1.42
N PHE A 46 -2.49 12.39 -2.64
CA PHE A 46 -2.62 11.33 -3.65
C PHE A 46 -1.26 10.96 -4.25
N ILE A 47 -0.89 9.69 -4.19
CA ILE A 47 0.40 9.17 -4.66
C ILE A 47 0.20 8.31 -5.91
N SER A 48 -0.70 7.34 -5.89
CA SER A 48 -0.99 6.47 -7.02
C SER A 48 -2.47 6.12 -7.13
N TYR A 49 -2.87 5.63 -8.30
CA TYR A 49 -4.27 5.29 -8.59
C TYR A 49 -4.38 4.06 -9.48
N ASN A 50 -5.49 3.35 -9.37
CA ASN A 50 -5.84 2.23 -10.22
C ASN A 50 -7.31 2.33 -10.62
N ILE A 51 -7.57 2.51 -11.90
CA ILE A 51 -8.93 2.62 -12.45
C ILE A 51 -9.35 1.26 -13.00
N ASN A 52 -10.47 0.75 -12.50
CA ASN A 52 -11.07 -0.51 -12.96
C ASN A 52 -10.08 -1.68 -13.00
N ARG A 53 -9.12 -1.68 -12.05
CA ARG A 53 -8.07 -2.70 -11.94
C ARG A 53 -7.23 -2.90 -13.20
N LYS A 54 -6.92 -1.85 -13.92
CA LYS A 54 -6.02 -1.88 -15.08
C LYS A 54 -4.55 -2.09 -14.69
N ALA A 55 -4.18 -1.75 -13.46
CA ALA A 55 -2.87 -2.07 -12.90
C ALA A 55 -2.81 -3.53 -12.41
N SER A 56 -1.60 -4.04 -12.17
CA SER A 56 -1.39 -5.38 -11.62
C SER A 56 -2.10 -5.58 -10.27
N VAL A 57 -2.50 -6.81 -9.98
CA VAL A 57 -3.33 -7.14 -8.79
C VAL A 57 -2.65 -6.71 -7.48
N ASP A 58 -1.32 -6.86 -7.37
CA ASP A 58 -0.57 -6.54 -6.15
C ASP A 58 -0.10 -5.08 -6.09
N SER A 59 -0.30 -4.32 -7.16
CA SER A 59 0.07 -2.91 -7.25
C SER A 59 -0.98 -2.03 -6.57
N VAL A 60 -0.55 -0.90 -6.00
CA VAL A 60 -1.43 0.20 -5.60
C VAL A 60 -1.68 1.19 -6.74
N GLY A 61 -1.24 0.82 -7.95
CA GLY A 61 -1.57 1.51 -9.19
C GLY A 61 -0.44 2.32 -9.79
N TYR A 62 -0.81 3.11 -10.79
CA TYR A 62 0.08 4.01 -11.51
C TYR A 62 0.33 5.27 -10.69
N ILE A 63 1.58 5.75 -10.70
CA ILE A 63 1.96 6.97 -10.01
C ILE A 63 1.31 8.17 -10.71
N PHE A 64 0.73 9.11 -9.94
CA PHE A 64 0.19 10.34 -10.50
C PHE A 64 1.28 11.17 -11.19
N GLN A 65 0.93 11.85 -12.28
CA GLN A 65 1.87 12.52 -13.16
C GLN A 65 2.71 13.63 -12.47
N ASN A 66 2.16 14.28 -11.45
CA ASN A 66 2.82 15.34 -10.68
C ASN A 66 3.45 14.84 -9.37
N VAL A 67 3.61 13.53 -9.21
CA VAL A 67 4.22 12.90 -8.03
C VAL A 67 5.59 12.37 -8.40
N THR A 68 6.61 12.79 -7.65
CA THR A 68 7.96 12.24 -7.73
C THR A 68 8.17 11.25 -6.61
N ILE A 69 8.66 10.06 -6.93
CA ILE A 69 8.96 9.00 -5.99
C ILE A 69 10.46 8.87 -5.78
N GLY A 70 10.87 8.82 -4.52
CA GLY A 70 12.21 8.40 -4.07
C GLY A 70 12.12 7.11 -3.26
N LEU A 71 13.09 6.22 -3.44
CA LEU A 71 13.26 5.01 -2.63
C LEU A 71 14.62 5.07 -1.96
N GLU A 72 14.64 5.25 -0.63
CA GLU A 72 15.86 5.26 0.18
C GLU A 72 16.23 3.84 0.65
N GLU A 73 17.52 3.61 0.94
CA GLU A 73 18.03 2.36 1.52
C GLU A 73 17.59 1.09 0.77
N LYS A 74 17.64 1.11 -0.57
CA LYS A 74 17.21 -0.02 -1.39
C LYS A 74 17.98 -1.29 -1.08
N ASP A 75 17.25 -2.37 -0.87
CA ASP A 75 17.82 -3.71 -0.78
C ASP A 75 18.15 -4.29 -2.18
N LYS A 76 18.66 -5.54 -2.20
CA LYS A 76 18.98 -6.28 -3.45
C LYS A 76 17.77 -6.52 -4.36
N ASN A 77 16.56 -6.42 -3.85
CA ASN A 77 15.30 -6.58 -4.58
C ASN A 77 14.72 -5.22 -5.01
N HIS A 78 15.50 -4.12 -4.88
CA HIS A 78 15.09 -2.75 -5.14
C HIS A 78 13.95 -2.23 -4.25
N ILE A 79 13.67 -2.90 -3.11
CA ILE A 79 12.73 -2.44 -2.11
C ILE A 79 13.42 -1.39 -1.26
N GLY A 80 12.80 -0.22 -1.13
CA GLY A 80 13.32 0.90 -0.34
C GLY A 80 12.23 1.65 0.39
N LEU A 81 12.63 2.51 1.33
CA LEU A 81 11.71 3.38 2.05
C LEU A 81 11.15 4.44 1.11
N LEU A 82 9.83 4.49 1.02
CA LEU A 82 9.10 5.35 0.10
C LEU A 82 9.11 6.80 0.58
N ASN A 83 9.67 7.66 -0.25
CA ASN A 83 9.60 9.11 -0.14
C ASN A 83 8.83 9.68 -1.31
N VAL A 84 8.03 10.69 -1.05
CA VAL A 84 7.16 11.32 -2.04
C VAL A 84 7.38 12.83 -2.03
N LYS A 85 7.39 13.40 -3.22
CA LYS A 85 7.44 14.83 -3.43
C LYS A 85 6.37 15.23 -4.45
N ASN A 86 5.51 16.17 -4.08
CA ASN A 86 4.49 16.76 -4.96
C ASN A 86 4.06 18.13 -4.42
N ASN A 87 3.16 18.80 -5.12
CA ASN A 87 2.63 20.10 -4.73
C ASN A 87 1.35 20.03 -3.88
N MET A 88 0.91 18.83 -3.50
CA MET A 88 -0.30 18.60 -2.70
C MET A 88 0.02 18.13 -1.28
N ILE A 89 1.26 18.32 -0.82
CA ILE A 89 1.65 17.94 0.54
C ILE A 89 0.95 18.84 1.58
N PHE A 90 0.82 18.30 2.80
CA PHE A 90 0.26 19.04 3.93
C PHE A 90 1.12 20.26 4.32
N SER A 91 0.54 21.21 5.03
CA SER A 91 1.26 22.41 5.50
C SER A 91 2.08 22.19 6.78
N GLY A 92 1.98 21.03 7.39
CA GLY A 92 2.68 20.67 8.64
C GLY A 92 1.72 20.17 9.72
N TYR A 93 2.29 19.70 10.81
CA TYR A 93 1.53 19.32 12.00
C TYR A 93 1.28 20.53 12.90
N VAL A 94 0.20 20.46 13.69
CA VAL A 94 -0.12 21.50 14.70
C VAL A 94 1.07 21.65 15.67
N ASN A 95 1.44 22.90 15.94
CA ASN A 95 2.59 23.27 16.79
C ASN A 95 3.96 22.84 16.27
N GLN A 96 4.10 22.56 14.99
CA GLN A 96 5.39 22.31 14.32
C GLN A 96 5.66 23.33 13.22
N SER A 97 6.90 23.32 12.69
CA SER A 97 7.25 24.18 11.57
C SER A 97 6.44 23.87 10.33
N VAL A 98 6.14 24.92 9.56
CA VAL A 98 5.45 24.78 8.28
C VAL A 98 6.30 23.94 7.31
N VAL A 99 5.68 22.98 6.66
CA VAL A 99 6.29 22.20 5.58
C VAL A 99 6.18 22.98 4.29
N LEU A 100 7.33 23.24 3.65
CA LEU A 100 7.37 23.98 2.38
C LEU A 100 6.93 23.07 1.22
N PRO A 101 6.30 23.63 0.19
CA PRO A 101 6.06 22.92 -1.06
C PRO A 101 7.34 22.28 -1.59
N GLU A 102 7.21 21.16 -2.29
CA GLU A 102 8.36 20.43 -2.84
C GLU A 102 9.28 19.73 -1.79
N THR A 103 8.87 19.67 -0.52
CA THR A 103 9.58 18.87 0.50
C THR A 103 9.36 17.38 0.25
N TRP A 104 10.40 16.58 0.47
CA TRP A 104 10.27 15.12 0.48
C TRP A 104 9.55 14.65 1.74
N ILE A 105 8.46 13.94 1.56
CA ILE A 105 7.66 13.35 2.64
C ILE A 105 7.97 11.86 2.74
N LYS A 106 8.43 11.42 3.90
CA LYS A 106 8.60 10.00 4.22
C LYS A 106 7.24 9.39 4.55
N THR A 107 6.80 8.39 3.78
CA THR A 107 5.49 7.76 4.01
C THR A 107 5.49 6.75 5.14
N GLY A 108 6.65 6.23 5.50
CA GLY A 108 6.81 5.11 6.43
C GLY A 108 6.50 3.75 5.82
N ASP A 109 6.38 3.67 4.48
CA ASP A 109 6.16 2.43 3.76
C ASP A 109 7.44 1.98 3.06
N TYR A 110 7.69 0.68 3.02
CA TYR A 110 8.63 0.05 2.08
C TYR A 110 7.90 -0.26 0.77
N ALA A 111 8.55 0.08 -0.34
CA ALA A 111 7.95 -0.06 -1.66
C ALA A 111 8.98 -0.39 -2.73
N TYR A 112 8.51 -0.84 -3.88
CA TYR A 112 9.29 -0.88 -5.12
C TYR A 112 8.43 -0.38 -6.29
N ILE A 113 9.09 -0.06 -7.40
CA ILE A 113 8.45 0.37 -8.64
C ILE A 113 8.76 -0.65 -9.73
N LYS A 114 7.73 -1.08 -10.43
CA LYS A 114 7.85 -1.94 -11.62
C LYS A 114 6.81 -1.51 -12.66
N ASP A 115 7.23 -1.35 -13.91
CA ASP A 115 6.36 -0.98 -15.03
C ASP A 115 5.51 0.28 -14.76
N ASN A 116 6.14 1.29 -14.14
CA ASN A 116 5.50 2.55 -13.70
C ASN A 116 4.34 2.38 -12.71
N GLN A 117 4.29 1.24 -12.05
CA GLN A 117 3.34 0.95 -10.98
C GLN A 117 4.05 0.88 -9.64
N LEU A 118 3.38 1.36 -8.60
CA LEU A 118 3.87 1.34 -7.23
C LEU A 118 3.36 0.09 -6.51
N TYR A 119 4.27 -0.60 -5.82
CA TYR A 119 4.00 -1.78 -5.01
C TYR A 119 4.42 -1.50 -3.58
N LEU A 120 3.48 -1.60 -2.65
CA LEU A 120 3.78 -1.54 -1.22
C LEU A 120 4.17 -2.92 -0.72
N VAL A 121 5.14 -2.96 0.17
CA VAL A 121 5.69 -4.21 0.72
C VAL A 121 5.36 -4.37 2.20
N SER A 122 5.60 -3.31 2.99
CA SER A 122 5.42 -3.33 4.45
C SER A 122 5.45 -1.93 5.01
N ARG A 123 4.92 -1.74 6.21
CA ARG A 123 5.21 -0.56 7.04
C ARG A 123 6.61 -0.66 7.63
N GLN A 124 7.26 0.49 7.82
CA GLN A 124 8.61 0.56 8.39
C GLN A 124 8.69 -0.04 9.80
N ASN A 125 7.66 0.19 10.63
CA ASN A 125 7.57 -0.32 11.99
C ASN A 125 7.15 -1.80 12.08
N GLU A 126 6.76 -2.43 10.98
CA GLU A 126 6.36 -3.84 10.90
C GLU A 126 7.43 -4.74 10.29
N ARG A 127 8.49 -4.15 9.72
CA ARG A 127 9.64 -4.89 9.20
C ARG A 127 10.39 -5.58 10.33
N LEU A 128 10.63 -6.88 10.20
CA LEU A 128 11.46 -7.66 11.10
C LEU A 128 12.92 -7.68 10.62
N ILE A 129 13.87 -7.78 11.58
CA ILE A 129 15.28 -7.95 11.28
C ILE A 129 15.74 -9.30 11.85
N ILE A 130 15.82 -10.31 11.00
CA ILE A 130 16.16 -11.68 11.38
C ILE A 130 17.57 -12.02 10.86
N GLY A 131 18.53 -12.17 11.77
CA GLY A 131 19.91 -12.47 11.41
C GLY A 131 20.52 -11.50 10.38
N SER A 132 20.30 -10.19 10.58
CA SER A 132 20.72 -9.09 9.69
C SER A 132 20.03 -9.05 8.32
N LYS A 133 18.90 -9.76 8.16
CA LYS A 133 18.08 -9.70 6.94
C LYS A 133 16.77 -9.00 7.21
N ASN A 134 16.34 -8.17 6.26
CA ASN A 134 15.01 -7.60 6.28
C ASN A 134 13.99 -8.68 5.91
N VAL A 135 12.98 -8.83 6.75
CA VAL A 135 11.82 -9.71 6.52
C VAL A 135 10.57 -8.83 6.59
N TYR A 136 9.73 -8.98 5.59
CA TYR A 136 8.51 -8.20 5.43
C TYR A 136 7.30 -9.10 5.71
N PRO A 137 6.65 -8.97 6.88
CA PRO A 137 5.53 -9.82 7.30
C PRO A 137 4.42 -9.94 6.27
N GLN A 138 3.99 -8.82 5.70
CA GLN A 138 2.88 -8.78 4.74
C GLN A 138 3.13 -9.61 3.48
N VAL A 139 4.41 -9.72 3.03
CA VAL A 139 4.77 -10.56 1.89
C VAL A 139 4.54 -12.02 2.22
N ILE A 140 4.92 -12.45 3.43
CA ILE A 140 4.73 -13.83 3.89
C ILE A 140 3.23 -14.10 4.09
N GLU A 141 2.53 -13.21 4.76
CA GLU A 141 1.08 -13.31 5.00
C GLU A 141 0.30 -13.45 3.70
N GLN A 142 0.63 -12.67 2.68
CA GLN A 142 -0.01 -12.75 1.37
C GLN A 142 0.26 -14.10 0.68
N MET A 143 1.48 -14.62 0.78
CA MET A 143 1.81 -15.94 0.25
C MET A 143 1.01 -17.05 0.94
N ILE A 144 0.90 -16.99 2.26
CA ILE A 144 0.17 -17.99 3.08
C ILE A 144 -1.34 -17.91 2.83
N LYS A 145 -1.93 -16.70 2.75
CA LYS A 145 -3.36 -16.50 2.43
C LYS A 145 -3.77 -17.01 1.04
N ASN A 146 -2.81 -17.21 0.13
CA ASN A 146 -3.07 -17.82 -1.17
C ASN A 146 -3.04 -19.36 -1.16
N MET A 147 -2.75 -19.98 0.00
CA MET A 147 -2.77 -21.45 0.15
C MET A 147 -4.19 -21.95 0.45
N ASP A 148 -4.53 -23.09 -0.11
CA ASP A 148 -5.83 -23.71 0.14
C ASP A 148 -6.00 -24.06 1.63
N GLY A 149 -7.14 -23.70 2.19
CA GLY A 149 -7.49 -23.98 3.58
C GLY A 149 -7.01 -22.94 4.59
N VAL A 150 -6.41 -21.82 4.14
CA VAL A 150 -6.05 -20.71 5.01
C VAL A 150 -7.06 -19.56 4.82
N GLU A 151 -7.72 -19.17 5.91
CA GLU A 151 -8.66 -18.03 5.90
C GLU A 151 -7.94 -16.73 6.23
N GLU A 152 -7.11 -16.74 7.31
CA GLU A 152 -6.35 -15.59 7.74
C GLU A 152 -4.91 -16.01 8.09
N ALA A 153 -3.96 -15.09 7.90
CA ALA A 153 -2.57 -15.27 8.28
C ALA A 153 -2.00 -13.95 8.81
N MET A 154 -1.21 -14.02 9.88
CA MET A 154 -0.48 -12.93 10.49
C MET A 154 0.92 -13.39 10.83
N VAL A 155 1.92 -12.56 10.54
CA VAL A 155 3.32 -12.81 10.92
C VAL A 155 3.76 -11.76 11.93
N ILE A 156 4.22 -12.22 13.09
CA ILE A 156 4.74 -11.38 14.16
C ILE A 156 6.22 -11.66 14.42
N GLY A 157 6.94 -10.67 14.94
CA GLY A 157 8.31 -10.83 15.41
C GLY A 157 8.31 -11.25 16.87
N GLU A 158 9.09 -12.29 17.20
CA GLU A 158 9.38 -12.64 18.60
C GLU A 158 10.87 -12.53 18.87
N PRO A 159 11.27 -12.04 20.06
CA PRO A 159 12.67 -11.95 20.44
C PRO A 159 13.36 -13.32 20.41
N HIS A 160 14.56 -13.38 19.83
CA HIS A 160 15.36 -14.61 19.75
C HIS A 160 16.84 -14.36 20.08
N PRO A 161 17.47 -15.13 21.02
CA PRO A 161 18.81 -14.86 21.52
C PRO A 161 19.93 -14.81 20.46
N ARG A 162 19.78 -15.60 19.40
CA ARG A 162 20.80 -15.72 18.34
C ARG A 162 20.55 -14.81 17.14
N PHE A 163 19.28 -14.57 16.79
CA PHE A 163 18.91 -13.89 15.54
C PHE A 163 18.34 -12.48 15.77
N GLY A 164 18.24 -12.06 17.04
CA GLY A 164 17.55 -10.83 17.42
C GLY A 164 16.04 -11.02 17.46
N GLU A 165 15.46 -11.39 16.33
CA GLU A 165 14.03 -11.77 16.19
C GLU A 165 13.90 -13.03 15.36
N ILE A 166 12.75 -13.69 15.49
CA ILE A 166 12.26 -14.75 14.58
C ILE A 166 10.83 -14.39 14.13
N ALA A 167 10.48 -14.84 12.94
CA ALA A 167 9.13 -14.68 12.44
C ALA A 167 8.26 -15.85 12.94
N VAL A 168 7.14 -15.54 13.56
CA VAL A 168 6.12 -16.50 14.01
C VAL A 168 4.87 -16.29 13.19
N LEU A 169 4.39 -17.36 12.55
CA LEU A 169 3.17 -17.38 11.76
C LEU A 169 1.99 -17.81 12.61
N LEU A 170 0.95 -17.00 12.63
CA LEU A 170 -0.38 -17.33 13.16
C LEU A 170 -1.33 -17.44 11.97
N TYR A 171 -2.16 -18.49 11.92
CA TYR A 171 -3.12 -18.67 10.82
C TYR A 171 -4.36 -19.43 11.28
N THR A 172 -5.46 -19.27 10.55
CA THR A 172 -6.74 -19.97 10.73
C THR A 172 -7.18 -20.61 9.44
#